data_ba86ef8ca98682edee5c99b690214d5f
#
_entry.id   ba86ef8ca98682edee5c99b690214d5f
#
_cell.length_a   1.000
_cell.length_b   1.000
_cell.length_c   1.000
_cell.angle_alpha   90.00
_cell.angle_beta   90.00
_cell.angle_gamma   90.00
#
_symmetry.space_group_name_H-M   'P 1'
#
loop_
_entity.id
_entity.type
_entity.pdbx_description
1 polymer ?
#
loop_
_entity_poly.entity_id
_entity_poly.type
_entity_poly.pdbx_seq_one_letter_code
_entity_poly.pdbx_strand_id
1 'polypeptide(L)'
;MRAGSVIPRYRLPADDVIAAARTVSELGLPRLFLISGEDPGYPFADLLKIVAAAKEYGLWVSLAAGELEREQYAALRDVGLDEYALKFEMSDREVFNRLNPSTDFDRRMRCIAWIKECGLALASGNIVGYPGHTLGQVADDILLMRELEIRWAPVIPYMPAKGTPLAEEGGPGSLDTTLREISLLRLMMPEIRITAQQPGKNPADGLTADDGNLEALTAGADLLFVDMLPSALAKAFRVVDERLVRGMEHVRTMAQAAGMPLRLMRG
;
A
#
# COMPACT_ATOMS: atom_id res chain seq x y z
N MET A 1 1.03 -10.92 -6.94
CA MET A 1 1.52 -12.32 -7.09
C MET A 1 0.42 -13.18 -7.66
N ARG A 2 0.73 -13.93 -8.71
CA ARG A 2 -0.27 -14.62 -9.54
C ARG A 2 -0.67 -15.96 -8.96
N ALA A 3 -1.85 -16.46 -9.39
CA ALA A 3 -2.22 -17.84 -9.21
C ALA A 3 -1.10 -18.76 -9.77
N GLY A 4 -0.71 -19.78 -9.00
CA GLY A 4 0.42 -20.66 -9.35
C GLY A 4 1.77 -20.27 -8.74
N SER A 5 1.89 -19.12 -8.07
CA SER A 5 3.09 -18.84 -7.28
C SER A 5 3.21 -19.81 -6.09
N VAL A 6 4.45 -20.16 -5.73
CA VAL A 6 4.75 -21.07 -4.60
C VAL A 6 4.60 -20.41 -3.22
N ILE A 7 4.09 -19.18 -3.18
CA ILE A 7 3.91 -18.44 -1.93
C ILE A 7 2.77 -19.05 -1.11
N PRO A 8 3.00 -19.37 0.15
CA PRO A 8 1.96 -19.86 1.04
C PRO A 8 0.81 -18.84 1.11
N ARG A 9 -0.40 -19.30 0.87
CA ARG A 9 -1.61 -18.49 0.98
C ARG A 9 -2.37 -18.89 2.22
N TYR A 10 -2.91 -17.91 2.92
CA TYR A 10 -3.76 -18.13 4.08
C TYR A 10 -4.90 -17.11 4.10
N ARG A 11 -5.97 -17.44 4.77
CA ARG A 11 -7.08 -16.54 5.08
C ARG A 11 -7.21 -16.45 6.60
N LEU A 12 -7.32 -15.23 7.10
CA LEU A 12 -7.61 -15.02 8.50
C LEU A 12 -9.12 -15.05 8.72
N PRO A 13 -9.61 -15.74 9.76
CA PRO A 13 -10.99 -15.61 10.20
C PRO A 13 -11.31 -14.16 10.57
N ALA A 14 -12.53 -13.72 10.30
CA ALA A 14 -12.95 -12.34 10.59
C ALA A 14 -12.75 -11.98 12.08
N ASP A 15 -13.02 -12.91 12.99
CA ASP A 15 -12.88 -12.67 14.43
C ASP A 15 -11.43 -12.44 14.86
N ASP A 16 -10.45 -13.07 14.21
CA ASP A 16 -9.03 -12.85 14.48
C ASP A 16 -8.60 -11.44 14.01
N VAL A 17 -9.12 -10.98 12.86
CA VAL A 17 -8.86 -9.62 12.35
C VAL A 17 -9.51 -8.57 13.24
N ILE A 18 -10.72 -8.82 13.74
CA ILE A 18 -11.42 -7.94 14.68
C ILE A 18 -10.66 -7.87 16.02
N ALA A 19 -10.13 -8.98 16.51
CA ALA A 19 -9.28 -8.98 17.72
C ALA A 19 -8.00 -8.15 17.52
N ALA A 20 -7.36 -8.25 16.35
CA ALA A 20 -6.22 -7.41 15.99
C ALA A 20 -6.61 -5.92 15.90
N ALA A 21 -7.76 -5.57 15.33
CA ALA A 21 -8.26 -4.20 15.28
C ALA A 21 -8.48 -3.61 16.68
N ARG A 22 -9.00 -4.40 17.61
CA ARG A 22 -9.13 -4.00 19.04
C ARG A 22 -7.76 -3.68 19.63
N THR A 23 -6.77 -4.55 19.41
CA THR A 23 -5.40 -4.34 19.90
C THR A 23 -4.79 -3.05 19.33
N VAL A 24 -5.04 -2.72 18.05
CA VAL A 24 -4.61 -1.45 17.45
C VAL A 24 -5.17 -0.26 18.23
N SER A 25 -6.46 -0.28 18.56
CA SER A 25 -7.12 0.77 19.35
C SER A 25 -6.58 0.84 20.78
N GLU A 26 -6.39 -0.29 21.44
CA GLU A 26 -5.84 -0.38 22.82
C GLU A 26 -4.41 0.18 22.91
N LEU A 27 -3.62 0.02 21.85
CA LEU A 27 -2.28 0.62 21.72
C LEU A 27 -2.31 2.13 21.44
N GLY A 28 -3.49 2.73 21.30
CA GLY A 28 -3.66 4.14 20.98
C GLY A 28 -3.30 4.50 19.54
N LEU A 29 -3.21 3.51 18.65
CA LEU A 29 -2.99 3.75 17.22
C LEU A 29 -4.31 4.16 16.57
N PRO A 30 -4.36 5.28 15.83
CA PRO A 30 -5.62 5.82 15.34
C PRO A 30 -6.09 5.21 14.03
N ARG A 31 -5.23 4.46 13.34
CA ARG A 31 -5.48 3.98 11.97
C ARG A 31 -5.19 2.50 11.83
N LEU A 32 -6.03 1.83 11.07
CA LEU A 32 -5.87 0.43 10.69
C LEU A 32 -5.83 0.33 9.16
N PHE A 33 -4.78 -0.29 8.63
CA PHE A 33 -4.71 -0.66 7.22
C PHE A 33 -4.89 -2.16 7.06
N LEU A 34 -6.01 -2.55 6.48
CA LEU A 34 -6.34 -3.92 6.11
C LEU A 34 -5.84 -4.17 4.69
N ILE A 35 -4.88 -5.06 4.54
CA ILE A 35 -4.32 -5.39 3.24
C ILE A 35 -4.44 -6.88 2.99
N SER A 36 -4.99 -7.26 1.85
CA SER A 36 -5.08 -8.62 1.37
C SER A 36 -4.59 -8.74 -0.06
N GLY A 37 -4.47 -9.96 -0.56
CA GLY A 37 -4.43 -10.20 -1.99
C GLY A 37 -5.84 -10.06 -2.60
N GLU A 38 -5.91 -10.00 -3.92
CA GLU A 38 -7.17 -10.11 -4.66
C GLU A 38 -7.67 -11.56 -4.53
N ASP A 39 -8.57 -11.78 -3.59
CA ASP A 39 -9.12 -13.10 -3.27
C ASP A 39 -10.64 -13.11 -3.39
N PRO A 40 -11.19 -13.52 -4.55
CA PRO A 40 -12.64 -13.59 -4.74
C PRO A 40 -13.33 -14.63 -3.85
N GLY A 41 -12.56 -15.51 -3.21
CA GLY A 41 -13.08 -16.51 -2.29
C GLY A 41 -13.13 -16.06 -0.83
N TYR A 42 -12.69 -14.83 -0.49
CA TYR A 42 -12.90 -14.29 0.85
C TYR A 42 -14.33 -13.74 0.96
N PRO A 43 -15.11 -14.13 1.99
CA PRO A 43 -16.50 -13.69 2.10
C PRO A 43 -16.61 -12.18 2.22
N PHE A 44 -17.32 -11.52 1.31
CA PHE A 44 -17.50 -10.07 1.35
C PHE A 44 -18.22 -9.60 2.63
N ALA A 45 -19.15 -10.41 3.15
CA ALA A 45 -19.82 -10.14 4.42
C ALA A 45 -18.83 -10.06 5.61
N ASP A 46 -17.74 -10.84 5.57
CA ASP A 46 -16.69 -10.79 6.60
C ASP A 46 -15.89 -9.48 6.50
N LEU A 47 -15.63 -8.96 5.29
CA LEU A 47 -15.01 -7.64 5.14
C LEU A 47 -15.88 -6.54 5.73
N LEU A 48 -17.20 -6.57 5.50
CA LEU A 48 -18.15 -5.61 6.09
C LEU A 48 -18.14 -5.71 7.63
N LYS A 49 -18.18 -6.92 8.18
CA LYS A 49 -18.12 -7.19 9.63
C LYS A 49 -16.84 -6.63 10.25
N ILE A 50 -15.69 -6.88 9.63
CA ILE A 50 -14.38 -6.40 10.10
C ILE A 50 -14.34 -4.88 10.11
N VAL A 51 -14.74 -4.22 9.01
CA VAL A 51 -14.75 -2.76 8.90
C VAL A 51 -15.67 -2.16 9.97
N ALA A 52 -16.91 -2.64 10.09
CA ALA A 52 -17.85 -2.15 11.09
C ALA A 52 -17.29 -2.25 12.51
N ALA A 53 -16.73 -3.40 12.89
CA ALA A 53 -16.13 -3.59 14.21
C ALA A 53 -14.92 -2.66 14.44
N ALA A 54 -14.07 -2.46 13.45
CA ALA A 54 -12.94 -1.54 13.56
C ALA A 54 -13.40 -0.08 13.74
N LYS A 55 -14.51 0.31 13.12
CA LYS A 55 -15.13 1.64 13.32
C LYS A 55 -15.70 1.81 14.73
N GLU A 56 -16.26 0.76 15.32
CA GLU A 56 -16.71 0.79 16.73
C GLU A 56 -15.55 1.04 17.70
N TYR A 57 -14.33 0.62 17.35
CA TYR A 57 -13.11 0.92 18.13
C TYR A 57 -12.55 2.32 17.87
N GLY A 58 -13.23 3.15 17.07
CA GLY A 58 -12.84 4.54 16.78
C GLY A 58 -11.66 4.67 15.81
N LEU A 59 -11.35 3.63 15.04
CA LEU A 59 -10.25 3.64 14.09
C LEU A 59 -10.63 4.32 12.77
N TRP A 60 -9.68 5.00 12.15
CA TRP A 60 -9.70 5.26 10.73
C TRP A 60 -9.32 3.96 10.00
N VAL A 61 -10.16 3.50 9.08
CA VAL A 61 -9.97 2.21 8.41
C VAL A 61 -9.67 2.42 6.93
N SER A 62 -8.51 1.90 6.50
CA SER A 62 -8.13 1.78 5.09
C SER A 62 -8.17 0.31 4.68
N LEU A 63 -8.66 0.01 3.48
CA LEU A 63 -8.77 -1.36 2.95
C LEU A 63 -8.13 -1.46 1.57
N ALA A 64 -7.35 -2.53 1.35
CA ALA A 64 -6.83 -2.94 0.05
C ALA A 64 -7.21 -4.41 -0.19
N ALA A 65 -8.28 -4.64 -0.94
CA ALA A 65 -8.79 -5.99 -1.27
C ALA A 65 -8.95 -6.20 -2.79
N GLY A 66 -8.23 -5.42 -3.61
CA GLY A 66 -8.27 -5.49 -5.06
C GLY A 66 -9.44 -4.76 -5.70
N GLU A 67 -9.78 -5.17 -6.91
CA GLU A 67 -10.88 -4.57 -7.68
C GLU A 67 -12.22 -5.19 -7.26
N LEU A 68 -13.17 -4.32 -6.93
CA LEU A 68 -14.52 -4.68 -6.52
C LEU A 68 -15.56 -4.12 -7.50
N GLU A 69 -16.82 -4.50 -7.32
CA GLU A 69 -17.95 -3.86 -8.00
C GLU A 69 -18.37 -2.57 -7.26
N ARG A 70 -19.01 -1.66 -7.98
CA ARG A 70 -19.41 -0.35 -7.45
C ARG A 70 -20.27 -0.48 -6.18
N GLU A 71 -21.19 -1.44 -6.18
CA GLU A 71 -22.09 -1.73 -5.06
C GLU A 71 -21.33 -2.20 -3.82
N GLN A 72 -20.21 -2.88 -4.00
CA GLN A 72 -19.35 -3.33 -2.90
C GLN A 72 -18.58 -2.16 -2.27
N TYR A 73 -18.07 -1.21 -3.08
CA TYR A 73 -17.49 0.04 -2.54
C TYR A 73 -18.53 0.85 -1.77
N ALA A 74 -19.77 0.96 -2.27
CA ALA A 74 -20.84 1.64 -1.58
C ALA A 74 -21.18 0.95 -0.24
N ALA A 75 -21.31 -0.37 -0.22
CA ALA A 75 -21.57 -1.14 1.00
C ALA A 75 -20.44 -0.99 2.05
N LEU A 76 -19.17 -0.98 1.62
CA LEU A 76 -18.04 -0.72 2.49
C LEU A 76 -18.09 0.69 3.08
N ARG A 77 -18.46 1.70 2.27
CA ARG A 77 -18.66 3.07 2.73
C ARG A 77 -19.79 3.16 3.75
N ASP A 78 -20.89 2.46 3.54
CA ASP A 78 -22.06 2.47 4.42
C ASP A 78 -21.77 1.86 5.81
N VAL A 79 -20.87 0.89 5.91
CA VAL A 79 -20.39 0.35 7.19
C VAL A 79 -19.25 1.19 7.79
N GLY A 80 -18.87 2.30 7.16
CA GLY A 80 -17.98 3.31 7.70
C GLY A 80 -16.52 3.22 7.24
N LEU A 81 -16.20 2.47 6.17
CA LEU A 81 -14.85 2.51 5.59
C LEU A 81 -14.49 3.95 5.22
N ASP A 82 -13.28 4.38 5.58
CA ASP A 82 -12.81 5.75 5.34
C ASP A 82 -12.02 5.88 4.04
N GLU A 83 -11.17 4.87 3.74
CA GLU A 83 -10.21 4.95 2.64
C GLU A 83 -10.07 3.60 1.93
N TYR A 84 -9.99 3.62 0.61
CA TYR A 84 -9.70 2.43 -0.18
C TYR A 84 -8.38 2.59 -0.92
N ALA A 85 -7.50 1.59 -0.79
CA ALA A 85 -6.21 1.58 -1.47
C ALA A 85 -6.30 0.67 -2.71
N LEU A 86 -6.24 1.30 -3.88
CA LEU A 86 -6.16 0.63 -5.17
C LEU A 86 -5.13 1.35 -6.03
N LYS A 87 -3.96 0.75 -6.16
CA LYS A 87 -2.87 1.34 -6.95
C LYS A 87 -3.18 1.21 -8.46
N PHE A 88 -2.94 2.30 -9.20
CA PHE A 88 -2.95 2.21 -10.66
C PHE A 88 -1.70 1.51 -11.22
N GLU A 89 -0.65 1.33 -10.41
CA GLU A 89 0.63 0.67 -10.63
C GLU A 89 1.51 1.36 -11.68
N MET A 90 0.97 1.76 -12.81
CA MET A 90 1.59 2.53 -13.90
C MET A 90 0.53 3.25 -14.72
N SER A 91 0.82 4.47 -15.16
CA SER A 91 -0.09 5.29 -15.97
C SER A 91 -0.14 4.84 -17.45
N ASP A 92 0.90 4.15 -17.91
CA ASP A 92 0.96 3.62 -19.26
C ASP A 92 0.03 2.40 -19.42
N ARG A 93 -1.05 2.60 -20.20
CA ARG A 93 -2.08 1.58 -20.47
C ARG A 93 -1.52 0.29 -21.06
N GLU A 94 -0.62 0.39 -22.03
CA GLU A 94 -0.09 -0.79 -22.73
C GLU A 94 0.81 -1.60 -21.79
N VAL A 95 1.64 -0.91 -21.02
CA VAL A 95 2.49 -1.54 -20.00
C VAL A 95 1.64 -2.17 -18.91
N PHE A 96 0.60 -1.47 -18.42
CA PHE A 96 -0.31 -2.01 -17.43
C PHE A 96 -0.94 -3.32 -17.91
N ASN A 97 -1.54 -3.31 -19.12
CA ASN A 97 -2.22 -4.49 -19.67
C ASN A 97 -1.25 -5.66 -19.91
N ARG A 98 0.00 -5.37 -20.30
CA ARG A 98 1.03 -6.40 -20.47
C ARG A 98 1.42 -7.04 -19.14
N LEU A 99 1.56 -6.24 -18.08
CA LEU A 99 2.08 -6.70 -16.77
C LEU A 99 0.98 -7.22 -15.84
N ASN A 100 -0.28 -6.87 -16.06
CA ASN A 100 -1.42 -7.27 -15.22
C ASN A 100 -2.47 -8.09 -15.99
N PRO A 101 -2.17 -9.33 -16.39
CA PRO A 101 -3.03 -10.13 -17.28
C PRO A 101 -4.35 -10.59 -16.64
N SER A 102 -4.58 -10.33 -15.35
CA SER A 102 -5.83 -10.67 -14.65
C SER A 102 -6.87 -9.55 -14.71
N THR A 103 -6.49 -8.37 -15.18
CA THR A 103 -7.33 -7.18 -15.31
C THR A 103 -6.83 -6.32 -16.48
N ASP A 104 -7.47 -5.18 -16.73
CA ASP A 104 -7.01 -4.19 -17.70
C ASP A 104 -7.03 -2.77 -17.09
N PHE A 105 -6.34 -1.85 -17.74
CA PHE A 105 -6.22 -0.46 -17.31
C PHE A 105 -7.58 0.24 -17.17
N ASP A 106 -8.50 -0.01 -18.11
CA ASP A 106 -9.83 0.62 -18.07
C ASP A 106 -10.66 0.12 -16.90
N ARG A 107 -10.58 -1.16 -16.57
CA ARG A 107 -11.21 -1.73 -15.38
C ARG A 107 -10.62 -1.11 -14.12
N ARG A 108 -9.29 -1.01 -14.03
CA ARG A 108 -8.58 -0.40 -12.89
C ARG A 108 -9.02 1.04 -12.68
N MET A 109 -9.01 1.85 -13.73
CA MET A 109 -9.43 3.26 -13.66
C MET A 109 -10.91 3.42 -13.34
N ARG A 110 -11.75 2.52 -13.83
CA ARG A 110 -13.19 2.49 -13.49
C ARG A 110 -13.41 2.19 -12.01
N CYS A 111 -12.69 1.22 -11.44
CA CYS A 111 -12.73 0.95 -9.99
C CYS A 111 -12.28 2.15 -9.17
N ILE A 112 -11.19 2.83 -9.57
CA ILE A 112 -10.72 4.05 -8.93
C ILE A 112 -11.78 5.16 -8.98
N ALA A 113 -12.46 5.33 -10.10
CA ALA A 113 -13.58 6.28 -10.21
C ALA A 113 -14.72 5.92 -9.25
N TRP A 114 -15.13 4.66 -9.18
CA TRP A 114 -16.18 4.21 -8.26
C TRP A 114 -15.82 4.40 -6.78
N ILE A 115 -14.56 4.20 -6.40
CA ILE A 115 -14.09 4.48 -5.03
C ILE A 115 -14.36 5.94 -4.68
N LYS A 116 -13.99 6.89 -5.56
CA LYS A 116 -14.23 8.33 -5.36
C LYS A 116 -15.73 8.67 -5.38
N GLU A 117 -16.49 8.14 -6.34
CA GLU A 117 -17.95 8.36 -6.44
C GLU A 117 -18.71 7.88 -5.20
N CYS A 118 -18.26 6.79 -4.58
CA CYS A 118 -18.82 6.30 -3.32
C CYS A 118 -18.40 7.14 -2.10
N GLY A 119 -17.58 8.17 -2.27
CA GLY A 119 -17.14 9.06 -1.20
C GLY A 119 -16.04 8.49 -0.30
N LEU A 120 -15.33 7.47 -0.75
CA LEU A 120 -14.15 6.94 -0.08
C LEU A 120 -12.92 7.79 -0.41
N ALA A 121 -12.03 8.01 0.57
CA ALA A 121 -10.72 8.55 0.28
C ALA A 121 -9.93 7.55 -0.57
N LEU A 122 -9.18 8.05 -1.54
CA LEU A 122 -8.37 7.22 -2.44
C LEU A 122 -6.92 7.19 -2.01
N ALA A 123 -6.40 5.98 -1.77
CA ALA A 123 -4.97 5.70 -1.75
C ALA A 123 -4.59 5.05 -3.09
N SER A 124 -3.67 5.65 -3.83
CA SER A 124 -3.21 5.11 -5.12
C SER A 124 -1.79 5.56 -5.42
N GLY A 125 -1.10 4.82 -6.27
CA GLY A 125 0.28 5.10 -6.62
C GLY A 125 0.82 4.08 -7.62
N ASN A 126 2.12 4.14 -7.86
CA ASN A 126 2.81 3.38 -8.88
C ASN A 126 3.87 2.44 -8.32
N ILE A 127 4.49 1.67 -9.21
CA ILE A 127 5.74 0.92 -8.99
C ILE A 127 6.83 1.60 -9.82
N VAL A 128 7.91 2.04 -9.18
CA VAL A 128 8.95 2.84 -9.81
C VAL A 128 10.06 1.94 -10.37
N GLY A 129 10.48 2.18 -11.62
CA GLY A 129 11.69 1.56 -12.18
C GLY A 129 11.55 0.07 -12.51
N TYR A 130 10.36 -0.39 -12.90
CA TYR A 130 10.21 -1.69 -13.54
C TYR A 130 10.95 -1.71 -14.90
N PRO A 131 11.32 -2.88 -15.44
CA PRO A 131 12.04 -2.97 -16.72
C PRO A 131 11.36 -2.17 -17.85
N GLY A 132 12.12 -1.25 -18.45
CA GLY A 132 11.61 -0.34 -19.48
C GLY A 132 10.91 0.92 -18.98
N HIS A 133 10.78 1.14 -17.66
CA HIS A 133 10.19 2.35 -17.10
C HIS A 133 11.08 3.58 -17.33
N THR A 134 10.57 4.58 -18.01
CA THR A 134 11.29 5.82 -18.32
C THR A 134 10.98 6.93 -17.32
N LEU A 135 11.86 7.94 -17.22
CA LEU A 135 11.58 9.11 -16.38
C LEU A 135 10.37 9.92 -16.86
N GLY A 136 10.06 9.89 -18.17
CA GLY A 136 8.84 10.49 -18.70
C GLY A 136 7.59 9.83 -18.13
N GLN A 137 7.55 8.50 -18.10
CA GLN A 137 6.44 7.74 -17.49
C GLN A 137 6.35 7.96 -15.98
N VAL A 138 7.47 8.10 -15.25
CA VAL A 138 7.45 8.49 -13.83
C VAL A 138 6.78 9.87 -13.65
N ALA A 139 7.06 10.82 -14.53
CA ALA A 139 6.40 12.13 -14.49
C ALA A 139 4.90 12.03 -14.78
N ASP A 140 4.50 11.21 -15.74
CA ASP A 140 3.09 10.93 -16.04
C ASP A 140 2.36 10.26 -14.86
N ASP A 141 3.03 9.34 -14.15
CA ASP A 141 2.52 8.72 -12.93
C ASP A 141 2.24 9.77 -11.83
N ILE A 142 3.19 10.69 -11.60
CA ILE A 142 3.02 11.80 -10.63
C ILE A 142 1.82 12.69 -11.02
N LEU A 143 1.71 13.04 -12.31
CA LEU A 143 0.60 13.83 -12.80
C LEU A 143 -0.74 13.13 -12.64
N LEU A 144 -0.80 11.82 -12.90
CA LEU A 144 -2.00 11.01 -12.68
C LEU A 144 -2.38 10.97 -11.19
N MET A 145 -1.42 10.84 -10.27
CA MET A 145 -1.71 10.91 -8.82
C MET A 145 -2.38 12.23 -8.43
N ARG A 146 -1.91 13.34 -8.99
CA ARG A 146 -2.50 14.66 -8.76
C ARG A 146 -3.91 14.76 -9.37
N GLU A 147 -4.12 14.28 -10.59
CA GLU A 147 -5.43 14.28 -11.27
C GLU A 147 -6.46 13.43 -10.49
N LEU A 148 -6.04 12.30 -9.96
CA LEU A 148 -6.87 11.44 -9.15
C LEU A 148 -7.18 12.01 -7.77
N GLU A 149 -6.52 13.11 -7.35
CA GLU A 149 -6.69 13.73 -6.03
C GLU A 149 -6.49 12.75 -4.87
N ILE A 150 -5.45 11.92 -4.98
CA ILE A 150 -5.16 10.91 -3.97
C ILE A 150 -4.93 11.53 -2.59
N ARG A 151 -5.23 10.76 -1.53
CA ARG A 151 -4.96 11.15 -0.14
C ARG A 151 -3.74 10.47 0.44
N TRP A 152 -3.33 9.39 -0.17
CA TRP A 152 -2.16 8.62 0.23
C TRP A 152 -1.49 8.01 -1.01
N ALA A 153 -0.16 8.21 -1.11
CA ALA A 153 0.70 7.67 -2.16
C ALA A 153 1.55 6.49 -1.63
N PRO A 154 1.15 5.23 -1.85
CA PRO A 154 2.00 4.06 -1.65
C PRO A 154 2.94 3.87 -2.85
N VAL A 155 4.02 4.62 -2.90
CA VAL A 155 5.06 4.56 -3.94
C VAL A 155 6.20 3.66 -3.47
N ILE A 156 6.56 2.67 -4.27
CA ILE A 156 7.66 1.74 -4.00
C ILE A 156 8.47 1.45 -5.28
N PRO A 157 9.78 1.20 -5.20
CA PRO A 157 10.53 0.74 -6.36
C PRO A 157 10.11 -0.69 -6.73
N TYR A 158 10.28 -1.03 -7.99
CA TYR A 158 10.13 -2.40 -8.45
C TYR A 158 11.10 -3.33 -7.70
N MET A 159 10.57 -4.38 -7.13
CA MET A 159 11.34 -5.44 -6.48
C MET A 159 11.07 -6.76 -7.24
N PRO A 160 12.08 -7.32 -7.93
CA PRO A 160 11.92 -8.55 -8.68
C PRO A 160 11.46 -9.70 -7.78
N ALA A 161 10.36 -10.36 -8.14
CA ALA A 161 9.90 -11.55 -7.45
C ALA A 161 10.45 -12.80 -8.17
N LYS A 162 11.15 -13.66 -7.45
CA LYS A 162 11.76 -14.88 -8.00
C LYS A 162 10.74 -15.76 -8.72
N GLY A 163 11.10 -16.25 -9.88
CA GLY A 163 10.26 -17.13 -10.70
C GLY A 163 9.13 -16.40 -11.44
N THR A 164 9.19 -15.08 -11.55
CA THR A 164 8.28 -14.32 -12.40
C THR A 164 8.98 -13.90 -13.69
N PRO A 165 8.28 -13.87 -14.86
CA PRO A 165 8.88 -13.46 -16.12
C PRO A 165 9.55 -12.09 -16.06
N LEU A 166 8.92 -11.11 -15.37
CA LEU A 166 9.46 -9.76 -15.26
C LEU A 166 10.78 -9.69 -14.50
N ALA A 167 11.04 -10.61 -13.56
CA ALA A 167 12.30 -10.68 -12.84
C ALA A 167 13.48 -11.08 -13.73
N GLU A 168 13.21 -11.71 -14.89
CA GLU A 168 14.21 -12.09 -15.88
C GLU A 168 14.53 -10.94 -16.87
N GLU A 169 13.64 -9.92 -16.94
CA GLU A 169 13.77 -8.78 -17.84
C GLU A 169 14.67 -7.67 -17.27
N GLY A 170 14.88 -7.62 -15.94
CA GLY A 170 15.74 -6.60 -15.32
C GLY A 170 15.83 -6.69 -13.81
N GLY A 171 16.74 -5.89 -13.25
CA GLY A 171 16.98 -5.78 -11.82
C GLY A 171 15.93 -4.93 -11.07
N PRO A 172 16.15 -4.67 -9.78
CA PRO A 172 15.27 -3.81 -8.97
C PRO A 172 15.24 -2.38 -9.48
N GLY A 173 14.11 -1.71 -9.23
CA GLY A 173 13.95 -0.29 -9.47
C GLY A 173 14.89 0.56 -8.60
N SER A 174 15.21 1.75 -9.08
CA SER A 174 16.11 2.68 -8.40
C SER A 174 15.46 3.30 -7.17
N LEU A 175 16.07 3.11 -5.99
CA LEU A 175 15.67 3.83 -4.78
C LEU A 175 15.83 5.35 -4.97
N ASP A 176 16.92 5.82 -5.59
CA ASP A 176 17.14 7.24 -5.85
C ASP A 176 16.01 7.87 -6.70
N THR A 177 15.56 7.19 -7.75
CA THR A 177 14.41 7.65 -8.55
C THR A 177 13.14 7.71 -7.72
N THR A 178 12.90 6.71 -6.87
CA THR A 178 11.74 6.67 -5.97
C THR A 178 11.79 7.82 -4.95
N LEU A 179 12.97 8.12 -4.38
CA LEU A 179 13.14 9.23 -3.43
C LEU A 179 12.91 10.59 -4.10
N ARG A 180 13.36 10.76 -5.35
CA ARG A 180 13.05 11.98 -6.14
C ARG A 180 11.56 12.12 -6.40
N GLU A 181 10.89 11.02 -6.73
CA GLU A 181 9.43 11.01 -6.90
C GLU A 181 8.73 11.40 -5.60
N ILE A 182 9.11 10.84 -4.44
CA ILE A 182 8.60 11.20 -3.13
C ILE A 182 8.76 12.70 -2.87
N SER A 183 9.93 13.28 -3.18
CA SER A 183 10.19 14.71 -3.02
C SER A 183 9.30 15.57 -3.92
N LEU A 184 9.11 15.17 -5.19
CA LEU A 184 8.21 15.86 -6.11
C LEU A 184 6.75 15.77 -5.66
N LEU A 185 6.30 14.60 -5.21
CA LEU A 185 4.95 14.42 -4.67
C LEU A 185 4.70 15.34 -3.47
N ARG A 186 5.68 15.45 -2.54
CA ARG A 186 5.56 16.33 -1.37
C ARG A 186 5.49 17.81 -1.77
N LEU A 187 6.27 18.23 -2.77
CA LEU A 187 6.25 19.60 -3.25
C LEU A 187 4.96 19.94 -4.03
N MET A 188 4.45 18.99 -4.82
CA MET A 188 3.27 19.20 -5.66
C MET A 188 1.95 19.00 -4.89
N MET A 189 1.94 18.13 -3.89
CA MET A 189 0.78 17.74 -3.10
C MET A 189 1.15 17.70 -1.60
N PRO A 190 1.34 18.86 -0.95
CA PRO A 190 1.90 18.94 0.40
C PRO A 190 1.05 18.24 1.48
N GLU A 191 -0.24 18.05 1.23
CA GLU A 191 -1.19 17.51 2.20
C GLU A 191 -1.39 15.99 2.12
N ILE A 192 -0.86 15.33 1.08
CA ILE A 192 -1.03 13.87 0.97
C ILE A 192 -0.09 13.13 1.92
N ARG A 193 -0.46 11.92 2.31
CA ARG A 193 0.45 10.99 2.97
C ARG A 193 1.30 10.27 1.93
N ILE A 194 2.55 10.03 2.26
CA ILE A 194 3.48 9.30 1.39
C ILE A 194 4.13 8.21 2.22
N THR A 195 4.10 6.99 1.71
CA THR A 195 4.70 5.82 2.38
C THR A 195 6.22 5.95 2.44
N ALA A 196 6.77 5.80 3.66
CA ALA A 196 8.22 5.80 3.89
C ALA A 196 8.85 4.40 3.89
N GLN A 197 8.05 3.35 3.77
CA GLN A 197 8.56 1.96 3.75
C GLN A 197 9.20 1.65 2.41
N GLN A 198 10.52 1.77 2.36
CA GLN A 198 11.34 1.55 1.19
C GLN A 198 12.35 0.42 1.43
N PRO A 199 12.86 -0.23 0.38
CA PRO A 199 14.03 -1.10 0.49
C PRO A 199 15.27 -0.27 0.85
N GLY A 200 16.29 -0.94 1.40
CA GLY A 200 17.61 -0.33 1.62
C GLY A 200 18.33 0.00 0.32
N LYS A 201 19.48 0.68 0.45
CA LYS A 201 20.41 0.91 -0.66
C LYS A 201 20.87 -0.40 -1.30
N ASN A 202 21.00 -1.44 -0.50
CA ASN A 202 21.10 -2.79 -0.98
C ASN A 202 19.70 -3.42 -1.02
N PRO A 203 19.13 -3.69 -2.21
CA PRO A 203 17.80 -4.29 -2.31
C PRO A 203 17.65 -5.65 -1.61
N ALA A 204 18.77 -6.35 -1.35
CA ALA A 204 18.76 -7.61 -0.61
C ALA A 204 18.43 -7.43 0.88
N ASP A 205 18.53 -6.21 1.42
CA ASP A 205 18.12 -5.91 2.81
C ASP A 205 16.58 -5.93 2.97
N GLY A 206 15.86 -5.96 1.86
CA GLY A 206 14.42 -6.11 1.82
C GLY A 206 13.63 -4.82 2.02
N LEU A 207 12.32 -4.94 1.83
CA LEU A 207 11.38 -3.84 2.06
C LEU A 207 11.31 -3.51 3.55
N THR A 208 11.25 -2.23 3.89
CA THR A 208 11.29 -1.66 5.24
C THR A 208 12.67 -1.68 5.91
N ALA A 209 13.74 -1.60 5.13
CA ALA A 209 15.10 -1.40 5.64
C ALA A 209 15.25 -0.04 6.31
N ASP A 210 16.11 0.06 7.33
CA ASP A 210 16.25 1.26 8.15
C ASP A 210 16.74 2.46 7.34
N ASP A 211 17.76 2.27 6.50
CA ASP A 211 18.32 3.33 5.65
C ASP A 211 17.31 3.79 4.58
N GLY A 212 16.61 2.87 3.91
CA GLY A 212 15.58 3.21 2.94
C GLY A 212 14.42 3.98 3.56
N ASN A 213 13.97 3.58 4.75
CA ASN A 213 12.92 4.28 5.48
C ASN A 213 13.37 5.69 5.90
N LEU A 214 14.60 5.83 6.40
CA LEU A 214 15.15 7.12 6.81
C LEU A 214 15.31 8.08 5.63
N GLU A 215 15.84 7.58 4.49
CA GLU A 215 15.97 8.39 3.29
C GLU A 215 14.61 8.82 2.73
N ALA A 216 13.60 7.94 2.75
CA ALA A 216 12.25 8.29 2.34
C ALA A 216 11.62 9.38 3.23
N LEU A 217 11.77 9.27 4.57
CA LEU A 217 11.33 10.32 5.50
C LEU A 217 12.03 11.64 5.19
N THR A 218 13.34 11.62 4.94
CA THR A 218 14.12 12.81 4.58
C THR A 218 13.68 13.40 3.23
N ALA A 219 13.28 12.55 2.28
CA ALA A 219 12.78 12.95 0.98
C ALA A 219 11.36 13.57 1.02
N GLY A 220 10.64 13.45 2.14
CA GLY A 220 9.31 14.04 2.31
C GLY A 220 8.18 13.04 2.57
N ALA A 221 8.47 11.74 2.69
CA ALA A 221 7.50 10.77 3.17
C ALA A 221 7.18 10.99 4.66
N ASP A 222 6.01 10.53 5.11
CA ASP A 222 5.50 10.79 6.46
C ASP A 222 4.69 9.64 7.05
N LEU A 223 4.59 8.51 6.36
CA LEU A 223 3.78 7.38 6.82
C LEU A 223 4.63 6.11 6.96
N LEU A 224 4.71 5.57 8.17
CA LEU A 224 5.28 4.27 8.49
C LEU A 224 4.19 3.34 9.04
N PHE A 225 4.30 2.05 8.73
CA PHE A 225 3.38 1.03 9.23
C PHE A 225 4.00 0.23 10.38
N VAL A 226 3.12 -0.24 11.25
CA VAL A 226 3.42 -1.21 12.32
C VAL A 226 2.74 -2.52 11.96
N ASP A 227 3.49 -3.61 11.96
CA ASP A 227 2.94 -4.94 11.76
C ASP A 227 2.15 -5.41 12.98
N MET A 228 0.88 -5.70 12.77
CA MET A 228 -0.04 -6.17 13.83
C MET A 228 -0.37 -7.65 13.72
N LEU A 229 0.11 -8.33 12.69
CA LEU A 229 -0.04 -9.77 12.55
C LEU A 229 0.82 -10.52 13.58
N PRO A 230 0.37 -11.67 14.10
CA PRO A 230 1.24 -12.58 14.85
C PRO A 230 2.51 -12.89 14.06
N SER A 231 3.66 -13.00 14.73
CA SER A 231 4.99 -13.05 14.07
C SER A 231 5.10 -14.13 12.97
N ALA A 232 4.47 -15.29 13.16
CA ALA A 232 4.46 -16.35 12.14
C ALA A 232 3.71 -15.94 10.87
N LEU A 233 2.55 -15.28 11.00
CA LEU A 233 1.73 -14.80 9.90
C LEU A 233 2.35 -13.56 9.24
N ALA A 234 2.94 -12.65 10.03
CA ALA A 234 3.66 -11.49 9.52
C ALA A 234 4.82 -11.90 8.61
N LYS A 235 5.56 -12.95 8.97
CA LYS A 235 6.63 -13.53 8.13
C LYS A 235 6.10 -14.21 6.88
N ALA A 236 4.88 -14.76 6.90
CA ALA A 236 4.22 -15.38 5.76
C ALA A 236 3.57 -14.35 4.82
N PHE A 237 3.28 -13.15 5.30
CA PHE A 237 2.72 -12.06 4.51
C PHE A 237 3.81 -11.46 3.61
N ARG A 238 3.78 -11.81 2.33
CA ARG A 238 4.78 -11.40 1.35
C ARG A 238 4.15 -10.58 0.23
N VAL A 239 4.35 -9.28 0.28
CA VAL A 239 4.12 -8.37 -0.87
C VAL A 239 5.33 -8.34 -1.80
N VAL A 240 6.51 -8.67 -1.26
CA VAL A 240 7.80 -8.87 -1.95
C VAL A 240 8.52 -10.07 -1.33
N ASP A 241 9.53 -10.62 -1.99
CA ASP A 241 10.26 -11.80 -1.49
C ASP A 241 10.92 -11.55 -0.14
N GLU A 242 11.57 -10.40 0.02
CA GLU A 242 12.22 -10.00 1.26
C GLU A 242 11.50 -8.79 1.87
N ARG A 243 10.90 -9.01 3.03
CA ARG A 243 10.19 -7.98 3.80
C ARG A 243 10.53 -8.11 5.28
N LEU A 244 10.93 -7.00 5.90
CA LEU A 244 11.16 -6.93 7.33
C LEU A 244 9.85 -6.64 8.09
N VAL A 245 9.63 -7.38 9.17
CA VAL A 245 8.49 -7.15 10.08
C VAL A 245 8.90 -6.07 11.09
N ARG A 246 8.12 -5.00 11.15
CA ARG A 246 8.46 -3.81 11.95
C ARG A 246 7.40 -3.50 13.00
N GLY A 247 7.85 -3.22 14.23
CA GLY A 247 7.02 -2.80 15.35
C GLY A 247 7.15 -1.31 15.66
N MET A 248 6.48 -0.86 16.72
CA MET A 248 6.50 0.55 17.19
C MET A 248 7.89 1.09 17.53
N GLU A 249 8.79 0.23 18.00
CA GLU A 249 10.17 0.63 18.30
C GLU A 249 10.88 1.16 17.05
N HIS A 250 10.77 0.42 15.95
CA HIS A 250 11.31 0.84 14.66
C HIS A 250 10.76 2.21 14.23
N VAL A 251 9.44 2.41 14.33
CA VAL A 251 8.82 3.69 13.97
C VAL A 251 9.35 4.83 14.81
N ARG A 252 9.52 4.64 16.14
CA ARG A 252 10.10 5.64 17.02
C ARG A 252 11.55 5.97 16.66
N THR A 253 12.36 4.93 16.39
CA THR A 253 13.76 5.08 15.97
C THR A 253 13.86 5.86 14.68
N MET A 254 13.06 5.54 13.67
CA MET A 254 13.05 6.25 12.39
C MET A 254 12.60 7.71 12.53
N ALA A 255 11.52 7.96 13.28
CA ALA A 255 11.05 9.32 13.53
C ALA A 255 12.12 10.17 14.24
N GLN A 256 12.79 9.62 15.27
CA GLN A 256 13.88 10.29 15.97
C GLN A 256 15.07 10.57 15.06
N ALA A 257 15.51 9.58 14.28
CA ALA A 257 16.62 9.72 13.35
C ALA A 257 16.36 10.76 12.26
N ALA A 258 15.11 10.86 11.79
CA ALA A 258 14.69 11.86 10.82
C ALA A 258 14.42 13.25 11.45
N GLY A 259 14.49 13.40 12.77
CA GLY A 259 14.13 14.65 13.47
C GLY A 259 12.65 15.01 13.33
N MET A 260 11.77 14.03 13.07
CA MET A 260 10.34 14.23 12.87
C MET A 260 9.54 13.90 14.13
N PRO A 261 8.53 14.72 14.48
CA PRO A 261 7.66 14.37 15.59
C PRO A 261 6.79 13.16 15.21
N LEU A 262 6.75 12.15 16.09
CA LEU A 262 5.79 11.07 15.94
C LEU A 262 4.39 11.60 16.25
N ARG A 263 3.54 11.64 15.25
CA ARG A 263 2.12 12.00 15.39
C ARG A 263 1.28 10.74 15.23
N LEU A 264 0.61 10.36 16.31
CA LEU A 264 -0.50 9.41 16.24
C LEU A 264 -1.71 10.25 15.79
N MET A 265 -1.89 10.40 14.48
CA MET A 265 -2.97 11.23 13.92
C MET A 265 -4.30 10.49 14.08
N ARG A 266 -5.23 11.09 14.80
CA ARG A 266 -6.65 10.78 14.63
C ARG A 266 -7.07 11.40 13.30
N GLY A 267 -7.76 10.65 12.47
CA GLY A 267 -8.15 10.99 11.12
C GLY A 267 -8.86 12.33 10.97
#